data_06a4cd8be2dfc8b95475f39e1b650bbe
#
_entry.id   06a4cd8be2dfc8b95475f39e1b650bbe
#
_cell.length_a   1.000
_cell.length_b   1.000
_cell.length_c   1.000
_cell.angle_alpha   90.00
_cell.angle_beta   90.00
_cell.angle_gamma   90.00
#
_symmetry.space_group_name_H-M   'P 1'
#
loop_
_entity.id
_entity.type
_entity.pdbx_description
1 polymer ?
#
loop_
_entity_poly.entity_id
_entity_poly.type
_entity_poly.pdbx_seq_one_letter_code
_entity_poly.pdbx_strand_id
1 'polypeptide(L)'
;MPMTYITHGHSDHWLGLARLLQHIPEARGYAAPEVRARAAWEAEFNKTTKYWTSRFPGELPEIPMLPEVLNTDEILVDGQMVNLIHVGQGDIDGSTIFHVPSADAAVCGDVIYNNVHMMMYEADAAKREAWIASVDAIAALNPKIVVAGHKSVGAPDLPENLAASQRYLRDFTTVANRGGSVEELVHGMLDLHGERDQPHTLWISARAEVARRA
;
A
#
# COMPACT_ATOMS: atom_id res chain seq x y z
N MET A 1 13.90 -21.08 7.64
CA MET A 1 14.23 -19.78 8.27
C MET A 1 13.03 -18.87 8.09
N PRO A 2 12.47 -18.26 9.17
CA PRO A 2 11.37 -17.32 9.04
C PRO A 2 11.80 -16.12 8.21
N MET A 3 10.89 -15.65 7.34
CA MET A 3 11.10 -14.43 6.57
C MET A 3 9.88 -13.53 6.60
N THR A 4 10.09 -12.24 6.49
CA THR A 4 9.05 -11.26 6.20
C THR A 4 9.42 -10.51 4.93
N TYR A 5 8.42 -10.04 4.21
CA TYR A 5 8.61 -9.29 2.97
C TYR A 5 7.84 -7.98 3.02
N ILE A 6 8.46 -6.93 2.50
CA ILE A 6 7.88 -5.59 2.40
C ILE A 6 7.39 -5.37 0.97
N THR A 7 6.09 -5.19 0.80
CA THR A 7 5.44 -5.08 -0.51
C THR A 7 5.74 -3.78 -1.23
N HIS A 8 5.93 -2.68 -0.50
CA HIS A 8 6.25 -1.36 -1.02
C HIS A 8 6.96 -0.51 0.05
N GLY A 9 7.50 0.65 -0.34
CA GLY A 9 8.47 1.37 0.47
C GLY A 9 7.91 2.40 1.45
N HIS A 10 6.57 2.52 1.65
CA HIS A 10 6.01 3.41 2.66
C HIS A 10 6.38 2.97 4.08
N SER A 11 6.63 3.95 4.94
CA SER A 11 7.23 3.74 6.26
C SER A 11 6.42 2.85 7.19
N ASP A 12 5.10 2.90 7.14
CA ASP A 12 4.18 2.10 7.97
C ASP A 12 4.22 0.60 7.62
N HIS A 13 4.78 0.23 6.47
CA HIS A 13 4.94 -1.16 6.05
C HIS A 13 6.29 -1.78 6.42
N TRP A 14 7.30 -1.00 6.84
CA TRP A 14 8.62 -1.55 7.18
C TRP A 14 9.20 -1.04 8.51
N LEU A 15 8.73 0.07 9.10
CA LEU A 15 9.26 0.58 10.37
C LEU A 15 9.16 -0.43 11.52
N GLY A 16 8.16 -1.33 11.48
CA GLY A 16 8.01 -2.43 12.43
C GLY A 16 9.04 -3.54 12.33
N LEU A 17 9.87 -3.58 11.25
CA LEU A 17 10.83 -4.66 11.01
C LEU A 17 11.83 -4.81 12.17
N ALA A 18 12.36 -3.72 12.70
CA ALA A 18 13.29 -3.77 13.82
C ALA A 18 12.67 -4.44 15.04
N ARG A 19 11.39 -4.15 15.33
CA ARG A 19 10.66 -4.75 16.44
C ARG A 19 10.37 -6.24 16.21
N LEU A 20 10.00 -6.59 14.99
CA LEU A 20 9.78 -7.98 14.60
C LEU A 20 11.04 -8.82 14.83
N LEU A 21 12.20 -8.35 14.35
CA LEU A 21 13.47 -9.07 14.46
C LEU A 21 14.01 -9.13 15.91
N GLN A 22 13.59 -8.24 16.79
CA GLN A 22 13.87 -8.38 18.23
C GLN A 22 13.12 -9.58 18.85
N HIS A 23 11.91 -9.89 18.35
CA HIS A 23 11.09 -11.00 18.85
C HIS A 23 11.41 -12.31 18.16
N ILE A 24 11.85 -12.27 16.91
CA ILE A 24 12.19 -13.43 16.07
C ILE A 24 13.58 -13.18 15.46
N PRO A 25 14.66 -13.35 16.26
CA PRO A 25 16.02 -12.97 15.84
C PRO A 25 16.55 -13.78 14.63
N GLU A 26 16.00 -14.97 14.39
CA GLU A 26 16.33 -15.81 13.24
C GLU A 26 15.61 -15.41 11.96
N ALA A 27 14.61 -14.52 12.03
CA ALA A 27 13.91 -14.03 10.84
C ALA A 27 14.80 -13.08 10.01
N ARG A 28 14.44 -12.93 8.73
CA ARG A 28 15.02 -11.94 7.82
C ARG A 28 13.94 -11.13 7.15
N GLY A 29 14.19 -9.83 6.98
CA GLY A 29 13.30 -8.93 6.25
C GLY A 29 13.82 -8.68 4.84
N TYR A 30 12.97 -8.89 3.84
CA TYR A 30 13.32 -8.74 2.43
C TYR A 30 12.38 -7.78 1.71
N ALA A 31 12.89 -7.20 0.62
CA ALA A 31 12.13 -6.38 -0.31
C ALA A 31 12.74 -6.48 -1.71
N ALA A 32 11.94 -6.20 -2.75
CA ALA A 32 12.46 -5.97 -4.09
C ALA A 32 13.45 -4.78 -4.10
N PRO A 33 14.37 -4.70 -5.07
CA PRO A 33 15.36 -3.63 -5.13
C PRO A 33 14.76 -2.22 -5.08
N GLU A 34 13.70 -1.95 -5.85
CA GLU A 34 12.98 -0.68 -5.89
C GLU A 34 12.27 -0.35 -4.58
N VAL A 35 11.64 -1.35 -3.95
CA VAL A 35 11.00 -1.21 -2.65
C VAL A 35 12.04 -0.87 -1.58
N ARG A 36 13.18 -1.56 -1.58
CA ARG A 36 14.31 -1.29 -0.67
C ARG A 36 14.87 0.12 -0.89
N ALA A 37 14.99 0.57 -2.14
CA ALA A 37 15.45 1.91 -2.47
C ALA A 37 14.49 2.98 -1.96
N ARG A 38 13.18 2.78 -2.15
CA ARG A 38 12.14 3.68 -1.63
C ARG A 38 12.15 3.69 -0.09
N ALA A 39 12.24 2.56 0.58
CA ALA A 39 12.33 2.50 2.03
C ALA A 39 13.54 3.28 2.58
N ALA A 40 14.69 3.23 1.88
CA ALA A 40 15.85 4.02 2.25
C ALA A 40 15.62 5.54 2.12
N TRP A 41 14.93 5.95 1.04
CA TRP A 41 14.55 7.35 0.86
C TRP A 41 13.58 7.81 1.95
N GLU A 42 12.57 7.00 2.27
CA GLU A 42 11.61 7.25 3.35
C GLU A 42 12.30 7.39 4.72
N ALA A 43 13.32 6.57 4.98
CA ALA A 43 14.08 6.65 6.22
C ALA A 43 14.78 8.02 6.38
N GLU A 44 15.42 8.55 5.32
CA GLU A 44 16.04 9.87 5.34
C GLU A 44 15.00 11.00 5.38
N PHE A 45 13.88 10.85 4.69
CA PHE A 45 12.77 11.80 4.77
C PHE A 45 12.21 11.89 6.20
N ASN A 46 11.96 10.76 6.85
CA ASN A 46 11.46 10.72 8.24
C ASN A 46 12.45 11.30 9.23
N LYS A 47 13.74 11.06 9.07
CA LYS A 47 14.80 11.62 9.89
C LYS A 47 14.83 13.15 9.80
N THR A 48 14.61 13.71 8.62
CA THR A 48 14.61 15.14 8.35
C THR A 48 13.32 15.80 8.83
N THR A 49 12.16 15.24 8.48
CA THR A 49 10.84 15.83 8.75
C THR A 49 10.31 15.50 10.14
N LYS A 50 10.84 14.46 10.78
CA LYS A 50 10.32 13.88 12.04
C LYS A 50 8.84 13.49 11.96
N TYR A 51 8.33 13.18 10.75
CA TYR A 51 6.92 12.91 10.52
C TYR A 51 6.40 11.78 11.43
N TRP A 52 7.05 10.63 11.41
CA TRP A 52 6.65 9.49 12.21
C TRP A 52 7.04 9.61 13.68
N THR A 53 8.24 10.11 13.98
CA THR A 53 8.71 10.26 15.37
C THR A 53 7.88 11.27 16.16
N SER A 54 7.29 12.27 15.52
CA SER A 54 6.39 13.21 16.19
C SER A 54 5.02 12.60 16.52
N ARG A 55 4.60 11.57 15.76
CA ARG A 55 3.32 10.85 15.96
C ARG A 55 3.45 9.71 16.96
N PHE A 56 4.61 9.09 17.01
CA PHE A 56 4.93 7.95 17.88
C PHE A 56 6.21 8.23 18.68
N PRO A 57 6.17 9.21 19.62
CA PRO A 57 7.34 9.64 20.35
C PRO A 57 7.87 8.52 21.26
N GLY A 58 9.13 8.13 21.04
CA GLY A 58 9.80 7.09 21.82
C GLY A 58 9.46 5.65 21.42
N GLU A 59 8.57 5.44 20.44
CA GLU A 59 8.14 4.09 20.03
C GLU A 59 8.84 3.57 18.78
N LEU A 60 9.44 4.46 17.99
CA LEU A 60 10.18 4.08 16.80
C LEU A 60 11.65 3.82 17.11
N PRO A 61 12.30 2.90 16.36
CA PRO A 61 13.71 2.66 16.53
C PRO A 61 14.52 3.92 16.19
N GLU A 62 15.56 4.20 16.98
CA GLU A 62 16.48 5.33 16.76
C GLU A 62 17.18 5.19 15.38
N ILE A 63 17.53 3.96 15.02
CA ILE A 63 18.07 3.61 13.71
C ILE A 63 17.08 2.65 13.05
N PRO A 64 16.37 3.08 11.98
CA PRO A 64 15.44 2.21 11.29
C PRO A 64 16.17 1.07 10.60
N MET A 65 15.64 -0.14 10.74
CA MET A 65 16.17 -1.33 10.06
C MET A 65 15.52 -1.44 8.68
N LEU A 66 16.35 -1.39 7.65
CA LEU A 66 15.90 -1.55 6.27
C LEU A 66 15.91 -3.03 5.87
N PRO A 67 14.97 -3.49 5.02
CA PRO A 67 14.98 -4.86 4.52
C PRO A 67 16.22 -5.12 3.64
N GLU A 68 16.62 -6.39 3.57
CA GLU A 68 17.62 -6.88 2.61
C GLU A 68 17.00 -6.95 1.20
N VAL A 69 17.83 -6.89 0.17
CA VAL A 69 17.35 -7.03 -1.21
C VAL A 69 17.06 -8.50 -1.50
N LEU A 70 15.85 -8.77 -1.99
CA LEU A 70 15.47 -10.06 -2.56
C LEU A 70 15.71 -10.01 -4.09
N ASN A 71 16.59 -10.87 -4.59
CA ASN A 71 16.96 -10.92 -6.02
C ASN A 71 16.30 -12.10 -6.76
N THR A 72 15.09 -12.49 -6.33
CA THR A 72 14.30 -13.55 -6.99
C THR A 72 12.83 -13.23 -6.88
N ASP A 73 12.09 -13.56 -7.93
CA ASP A 73 10.64 -13.40 -7.99
C ASP A 73 9.89 -14.67 -7.59
N GLU A 74 10.62 -15.73 -7.25
CA GLU A 74 10.08 -17.01 -6.82
C GLU A 74 10.67 -17.43 -5.48
N ILE A 75 9.82 -17.80 -4.54
CA ILE A 75 10.20 -18.25 -3.20
C ILE A 75 9.49 -19.57 -2.92
N LEU A 76 10.20 -20.51 -2.31
CA LEU A 76 9.60 -21.75 -1.78
C LEU A 76 9.32 -21.61 -0.29
N VAL A 77 8.06 -21.73 0.10
CA VAL A 77 7.62 -21.79 1.49
C VAL A 77 7.01 -23.15 1.73
N ASP A 78 7.66 -23.97 2.55
CA ASP A 78 7.26 -25.37 2.83
C ASP A 78 7.00 -26.17 1.55
N GLY A 79 7.82 -25.97 0.52
CA GLY A 79 7.70 -26.62 -0.78
C GLY A 79 6.61 -26.07 -1.70
N GLN A 80 5.89 -25.04 -1.28
CA GLN A 80 4.90 -24.34 -2.10
C GLN A 80 5.51 -23.11 -2.74
N MET A 81 5.21 -22.89 -4.02
CA MET A 81 5.67 -21.72 -4.74
C MET A 81 4.90 -20.47 -4.30
N VAL A 82 5.62 -19.41 -4.01
CA VAL A 82 5.10 -18.05 -3.80
C VAL A 82 5.79 -17.15 -4.82
N ASN A 83 4.99 -16.48 -5.65
CA ASN A 83 5.50 -15.60 -6.69
C ASN A 83 5.46 -14.14 -6.22
N LEU A 84 6.58 -13.46 -6.33
CA LEU A 84 6.66 -12.00 -6.23
C LEU A 84 6.31 -11.40 -7.59
N ILE A 85 5.34 -10.50 -7.62
CA ILE A 85 4.89 -9.84 -8.85
C ILE A 85 5.08 -8.33 -8.70
N HIS A 86 5.85 -7.75 -9.62
CA HIS A 86 6.03 -6.31 -9.74
C HIS A 86 4.84 -5.72 -10.50
N VAL A 87 3.93 -5.09 -9.79
CA VAL A 87 2.72 -4.52 -10.39
C VAL A 87 2.87 -3.05 -10.80
N GLY A 88 3.94 -2.39 -10.33
CA GLY A 88 4.26 -1.01 -10.65
C GLY A 88 3.56 -0.02 -9.73
N GLN A 89 2.43 0.54 -10.14
CA GLN A 89 1.75 1.58 -9.37
C GLN A 89 0.74 0.98 -8.38
N GLY A 90 0.90 1.31 -7.12
CA GLY A 90 -0.10 1.25 -6.06
C GLY A 90 -0.37 2.67 -5.56
N ASP A 91 -0.42 2.87 -4.25
CA ASP A 91 -0.41 4.20 -3.65
C ASP A 91 0.92 4.93 -3.93
N ILE A 92 2.00 4.18 -4.14
CA ILE A 92 3.29 4.65 -4.71
C ILE A 92 3.73 3.75 -5.87
N ASP A 93 4.66 4.26 -6.65
CA ASP A 93 5.35 3.50 -7.70
C ASP A 93 6.31 2.46 -7.10
N GLY A 94 6.58 1.39 -7.86
CA GLY A 94 7.45 0.28 -7.43
C GLY A 94 6.78 -0.67 -6.44
N SER A 95 5.44 -0.73 -6.43
CA SER A 95 4.69 -1.67 -5.60
C SER A 95 4.77 -3.09 -6.11
N THR A 96 4.84 -4.03 -5.18
CA THR A 96 4.90 -5.46 -5.43
C THR A 96 3.83 -6.20 -4.64
N ILE A 97 3.47 -7.40 -5.08
CA ILE A 97 2.52 -8.28 -4.40
C ILE A 97 3.10 -9.68 -4.30
N PHE A 98 2.56 -10.48 -3.37
CA PHE A 98 2.73 -11.92 -3.39
C PHE A 98 1.50 -12.63 -3.95
N HIS A 99 1.74 -13.51 -4.90
CA HIS A 99 0.77 -14.49 -5.38
C HIS A 99 1.13 -15.88 -4.83
N VAL A 100 0.17 -16.50 -4.16
CA VAL A 100 0.30 -17.84 -3.56
C VAL A 100 -0.67 -18.78 -4.28
N PRO A 101 -0.26 -19.43 -5.39
CA PRO A 101 -1.16 -20.25 -6.23
C PRO A 101 -1.81 -21.39 -5.45
N SER A 102 -1.08 -22.04 -4.56
CA SER A 102 -1.59 -23.17 -3.75
C SER A 102 -2.72 -22.80 -2.78
N ALA A 103 -2.88 -21.50 -2.49
CA ALA A 103 -3.93 -20.96 -1.63
C ALA A 103 -4.96 -20.12 -2.42
N ASP A 104 -4.84 -19.99 -3.73
CA ASP A 104 -5.61 -19.04 -4.55
C ASP A 104 -5.58 -17.61 -3.97
N ALA A 105 -4.43 -17.18 -3.42
CA ALA A 105 -4.33 -15.94 -2.65
C ALA A 105 -3.37 -14.92 -3.27
N ALA A 106 -3.73 -13.63 -3.17
CA ALA A 106 -2.86 -12.50 -3.47
C ALA A 106 -2.74 -11.59 -2.23
N VAL A 107 -1.50 -11.34 -1.78
CA VAL A 107 -1.20 -10.37 -0.70
C VAL A 107 -0.72 -9.10 -1.38
N CYS A 108 -1.57 -8.07 -1.37
CA CYS A 108 -1.51 -6.98 -2.34
C CYS A 108 -0.87 -5.69 -1.80
N GLY A 109 -0.56 -5.60 -0.50
CA GLY A 109 -0.13 -4.33 0.07
C GLY A 109 -1.11 -3.22 -0.30
N ASP A 110 -0.62 -2.01 -0.49
CA ASP A 110 -1.42 -0.82 -0.77
C ASP A 110 -1.82 -0.65 -2.24
N VAL A 111 -1.69 -1.71 -3.04
CA VAL A 111 -2.39 -1.78 -4.33
C VAL A 111 -3.90 -1.98 -4.11
N ILE A 112 -4.28 -2.66 -3.02
CA ILE A 112 -5.67 -2.93 -2.65
C ILE A 112 -5.96 -2.40 -1.26
N TYR A 113 -7.12 -1.74 -1.14
CA TYR A 113 -7.70 -1.24 0.11
C TYR A 113 -9.07 -1.89 0.32
N ASN A 114 -9.34 -2.31 1.56
CA ASN A 114 -10.56 -3.02 1.89
C ASN A 114 -11.41 -2.23 2.90
N ASN A 115 -12.47 -1.60 2.41
CA ASN A 115 -13.43 -0.81 3.17
C ASN A 115 -12.81 0.36 3.97
N VAL A 116 -11.68 0.90 3.51
CA VAL A 116 -11.05 2.14 4.02
C VAL A 116 -10.81 3.10 2.87
N HIS A 117 -10.71 4.40 3.16
CA HIS A 117 -10.33 5.38 2.13
C HIS A 117 -8.88 5.17 1.70
N MET A 118 -8.65 5.20 0.38
CA MET A 118 -7.33 4.93 -0.23
C MET A 118 -6.41 6.15 -0.14
N MET A 119 -5.12 5.91 0.09
CA MET A 119 -4.10 6.97 0.11
C MET A 119 -3.69 7.35 -1.33
N MET A 120 -4.04 8.55 -1.76
CA MET A 120 -3.71 9.06 -3.10
C MET A 120 -2.78 10.28 -3.06
N TYR A 121 -2.02 10.43 -1.97
CA TYR A 121 -1.12 11.56 -1.80
C TYR A 121 -0.11 11.68 -2.95
N GLU A 122 0.42 10.55 -3.43
CA GLU A 122 1.39 10.51 -4.53
C GLU A 122 0.79 10.14 -5.89
N ALA A 123 -0.52 9.86 -5.96
CA ALA A 123 -1.19 9.42 -7.17
C ALA A 123 -1.96 10.55 -7.86
N ASP A 124 -1.37 11.18 -8.87
CA ASP A 124 -2.08 12.06 -9.83
C ASP A 124 -2.99 11.25 -10.76
N ALA A 125 -3.65 11.90 -11.71
CA ALA A 125 -4.60 11.25 -12.61
C ALA A 125 -3.94 10.13 -13.45
N ALA A 126 -2.73 10.33 -13.96
CA ALA A 126 -2.02 9.32 -14.76
C ALA A 126 -1.60 8.13 -13.91
N LYS A 127 -1.13 8.38 -12.69
CA LYS A 127 -0.80 7.34 -11.73
C LYS A 127 -2.02 6.54 -11.26
N ARG A 128 -3.19 7.18 -11.11
CA ARG A 128 -4.43 6.45 -10.79
C ARG A 128 -4.85 5.50 -11.92
N GLU A 129 -4.66 5.89 -13.18
CA GLU A 129 -4.89 4.98 -14.32
C GLU A 129 -3.88 3.82 -14.33
N ALA A 130 -2.61 4.09 -14.07
CA ALA A 130 -1.60 3.04 -13.91
C ALA A 130 -1.91 2.11 -12.73
N TRP A 131 -2.44 2.65 -11.63
CA TRP A 131 -2.89 1.86 -10.48
C TRP A 131 -4.06 0.93 -10.84
N ILE A 132 -5.04 1.42 -11.61
CA ILE A 132 -6.12 0.58 -12.12
C ILE A 132 -5.56 -0.59 -12.95
N ALA A 133 -4.57 -0.33 -13.81
CA ALA A 133 -3.91 -1.39 -14.58
C ALA A 133 -3.18 -2.42 -13.69
N SER A 134 -2.57 -1.98 -12.57
CA SER A 134 -2.00 -2.90 -11.57
C SER A 134 -3.07 -3.79 -10.93
N VAL A 135 -4.25 -3.24 -10.63
CA VAL A 135 -5.38 -4.03 -10.10
C VAL A 135 -5.89 -5.01 -11.16
N ASP A 136 -5.94 -4.64 -12.45
CA ASP A 136 -6.30 -5.55 -13.55
C ASP A 136 -5.31 -6.71 -13.66
N ALA A 137 -4.02 -6.46 -13.50
CA ALA A 137 -3.00 -7.52 -13.48
C ALA A 137 -3.20 -8.51 -12.33
N ILE A 138 -3.58 -8.03 -11.14
CA ILE A 138 -3.92 -8.89 -10.00
C ILE A 138 -5.21 -9.68 -10.30
N ALA A 139 -6.23 -9.04 -10.87
CA ALA A 139 -7.49 -9.70 -11.21
C ALA A 139 -7.29 -10.83 -12.22
N ALA A 140 -6.35 -10.69 -13.16
CA ALA A 140 -6.00 -11.71 -14.14
C ALA A 140 -5.42 -12.99 -13.51
N LEU A 141 -4.88 -12.93 -12.28
CA LEU A 141 -4.46 -14.11 -11.52
C LEU A 141 -5.65 -14.92 -10.96
N ASN A 142 -6.85 -14.34 -10.99
CA ASN A 142 -8.08 -14.91 -10.49
C ASN A 142 -8.01 -15.42 -9.03
N PRO A 143 -7.47 -14.62 -8.08
CA PRO A 143 -7.36 -15.03 -6.69
C PRO A 143 -8.73 -15.13 -6.03
N LYS A 144 -8.90 -16.10 -5.12
CA LYS A 144 -10.09 -16.21 -4.27
C LYS A 144 -9.93 -15.46 -2.95
N ILE A 145 -8.70 -15.22 -2.54
CA ILE A 145 -8.33 -14.47 -1.32
C ILE A 145 -7.50 -13.27 -1.76
N VAL A 146 -7.95 -12.07 -1.39
CA VAL A 146 -7.27 -10.80 -1.71
C VAL A 146 -7.01 -10.04 -0.42
N VAL A 147 -5.76 -10.09 0.05
CA VAL A 147 -5.33 -9.45 1.29
C VAL A 147 -4.86 -8.04 0.96
N ALA A 148 -5.59 -7.06 1.46
CA ALA A 148 -5.26 -5.64 1.33
C ALA A 148 -4.20 -5.19 2.35
N GLY A 149 -3.44 -4.13 2.03
CA GLY A 149 -2.50 -3.51 2.98
C GLY A 149 -3.23 -2.82 4.13
N HIS A 150 -4.30 -2.09 3.82
CA HIS A 150 -5.19 -1.46 4.80
C HIS A 150 -6.61 -1.98 4.67
N LYS A 151 -7.23 -2.32 5.80
CA LYS A 151 -8.62 -2.78 5.83
C LYS A 151 -9.34 -2.41 7.12
N SER A 152 -10.67 -2.28 7.05
CA SER A 152 -11.52 -2.17 8.23
C SER A 152 -11.43 -3.42 9.09
N VAL A 153 -11.58 -3.24 10.39
CA VAL A 153 -11.56 -4.36 11.35
C VAL A 153 -12.67 -5.37 11.00
N GLY A 154 -12.26 -6.64 10.83
CA GLY A 154 -13.19 -7.72 10.51
C GLY A 154 -13.63 -7.80 9.04
N ALA A 155 -13.18 -6.88 8.17
CA ALA A 155 -13.49 -6.95 6.74
C ALA A 155 -12.87 -8.23 6.12
N PRO A 156 -13.64 -9.01 5.31
CA PRO A 156 -13.15 -10.25 4.74
C PRO A 156 -12.22 -10.00 3.56
N ASP A 157 -11.24 -10.90 3.36
CA ASP A 157 -10.26 -10.83 2.28
C ASP A 157 -10.83 -11.45 0.98
N LEU A 158 -11.81 -10.78 0.37
CA LEU A 158 -12.56 -11.26 -0.79
C LEU A 158 -12.04 -10.68 -2.12
N PRO A 159 -12.21 -11.38 -3.26
CA PRO A 159 -11.81 -10.88 -4.57
C PRO A 159 -12.58 -9.63 -5.01
N GLU A 160 -13.76 -9.35 -4.46
CA GLU A 160 -14.54 -8.13 -4.70
C GLU A 160 -13.80 -6.86 -4.30
N ASN A 161 -12.80 -6.94 -3.43
CA ASN A 161 -11.92 -5.83 -3.05
C ASN A 161 -11.15 -5.26 -4.25
N LEU A 162 -10.87 -6.06 -5.28
CA LEU A 162 -10.26 -5.61 -6.53
C LEU A 162 -11.18 -4.60 -7.25
N ALA A 163 -12.41 -5.00 -7.53
CA ALA A 163 -13.38 -4.12 -8.19
C ALA A 163 -13.76 -2.90 -7.33
N ALA A 164 -13.79 -3.06 -6.00
CA ALA A 164 -14.07 -1.97 -5.08
C ALA A 164 -12.95 -0.91 -5.07
N SER A 165 -11.67 -1.34 -5.14
CA SER A 165 -10.52 -0.43 -5.25
C SER A 165 -10.51 0.31 -6.58
N GLN A 166 -10.76 -0.38 -7.70
CA GLN A 166 -10.86 0.26 -9.02
C GLN A 166 -11.99 1.29 -9.09
N ARG A 167 -13.16 0.95 -8.52
CA ARG A 167 -14.29 1.89 -8.47
C ARG A 167 -13.91 3.13 -7.70
N TYR A 168 -13.28 2.98 -6.53
CA TYR A 168 -12.84 4.11 -5.73
C TYR A 168 -11.88 5.03 -6.50
N LEU A 169 -10.90 4.49 -7.22
CA LEU A 169 -9.95 5.24 -8.05
C LEU A 169 -10.65 6.04 -9.16
N ARG A 170 -11.63 5.42 -9.85
CA ARG A 170 -12.43 6.09 -10.90
C ARG A 170 -13.32 7.18 -10.32
N ASP A 171 -13.98 6.91 -9.19
CA ASP A 171 -14.86 7.86 -8.51
C ASP A 171 -14.07 9.07 -8.00
N PHE A 172 -12.90 8.83 -7.38
CA PHE A 172 -12.01 9.91 -6.96
C PHE A 172 -11.58 10.79 -8.16
N THR A 173 -11.19 10.19 -9.26
CA THR A 173 -10.84 10.92 -10.49
C THR A 173 -12.04 11.72 -11.02
N THR A 174 -13.23 11.13 -11.01
CA THR A 174 -14.48 11.79 -11.45
C THR A 174 -14.82 12.99 -10.57
N VAL A 175 -14.75 12.84 -9.25
CA VAL A 175 -15.02 13.93 -8.31
C VAL A 175 -13.94 14.99 -8.42
N ALA A 176 -12.68 14.59 -8.50
CA ALA A 176 -11.56 15.49 -8.68
C ALA A 176 -11.70 16.37 -9.95
N ASN A 177 -12.13 15.81 -11.07
CA ASN A 177 -12.32 16.53 -12.34
C ASN A 177 -13.44 17.58 -12.32
N ARG A 178 -14.30 17.60 -11.30
CA ARG A 178 -15.30 18.67 -11.12
C ARG A 178 -14.65 19.99 -10.71
N GLY A 179 -13.41 19.95 -10.27
CA GLY A 179 -12.72 21.11 -9.67
C GLY A 179 -13.17 21.37 -8.24
N GLY A 180 -12.95 22.60 -7.76
CA GLY A 180 -13.41 23.03 -6.45
C GLY A 180 -12.39 22.86 -5.31
N SER A 181 -12.86 23.06 -4.08
CA SER A 181 -12.06 23.04 -2.86
C SER A 181 -11.77 21.61 -2.35
N VAL A 182 -10.92 21.53 -1.34
CA VAL A 182 -10.64 20.25 -0.64
C VAL A 182 -11.92 19.69 -0.02
N GLU A 183 -12.72 20.54 0.62
CA GLU A 183 -13.98 20.18 1.27
C GLU A 183 -14.99 19.63 0.26
N GLU A 184 -15.11 20.26 -0.91
CA GLU A 184 -16.03 19.81 -1.98
C GLU A 184 -15.62 18.42 -2.51
N LEU A 185 -14.31 18.19 -2.68
CA LEU A 185 -13.81 16.87 -3.09
C LEU A 185 -14.09 15.83 -2.00
N VAL A 186 -13.78 16.14 -0.74
CA VAL A 186 -14.05 15.23 0.40
C VAL A 186 -15.53 14.91 0.50
N HIS A 187 -16.42 15.90 0.45
CA HIS A 187 -17.88 15.66 0.50
C HIS A 187 -18.35 14.80 -0.66
N GLY A 188 -17.88 15.10 -1.90
CA GLY A 188 -18.24 14.29 -3.07
C GLY A 188 -17.80 12.83 -2.98
N MET A 189 -16.67 12.55 -2.32
CA MET A 189 -16.22 11.19 -2.05
C MET A 189 -16.99 10.53 -0.90
N LEU A 190 -17.34 11.28 0.15
CA LEU A 190 -18.15 10.76 1.25
C LEU A 190 -19.59 10.45 0.81
N ASP A 191 -20.17 11.19 -0.15
CA ASP A 191 -21.47 10.87 -0.74
C ASP A 191 -21.46 9.50 -1.47
N LEU A 192 -20.32 9.09 -2.02
CA LEU A 192 -20.17 7.83 -2.76
C LEU A 192 -19.63 6.67 -1.91
N HIS A 193 -18.86 6.98 -0.86
CA HIS A 193 -18.06 6.02 -0.09
C HIS A 193 -18.05 6.36 1.40
N GLY A 194 -19.14 6.92 1.93
CA GLY A 194 -19.22 7.36 3.33
C GLY A 194 -19.18 6.23 4.37
N GLU A 195 -19.34 4.98 3.94
CA GLU A 195 -19.22 3.79 4.78
C GLU A 195 -17.76 3.36 5.05
N ARG A 196 -16.79 3.91 4.31
CA ARG A 196 -15.38 3.55 4.46
C ARG A 196 -14.75 4.19 5.69
N ASP A 197 -13.92 3.43 6.38
CA ASP A 197 -13.12 3.92 7.50
C ASP A 197 -11.96 4.83 7.05
N GLN A 198 -11.27 5.46 8.00
CA GLN A 198 -10.09 6.30 7.80
C GLN A 198 -10.34 7.57 6.94
N PRO A 199 -11.33 8.41 7.27
CA PRO A 199 -11.62 9.62 6.51
C PRO A 199 -10.48 10.64 6.47
N HIS A 200 -9.52 10.59 7.42
CA HIS A 200 -8.33 11.44 7.40
C HIS A 200 -7.45 11.16 6.17
N THR A 201 -7.39 9.91 5.71
CA THR A 201 -6.66 9.51 4.49
C THR A 201 -7.26 10.18 3.25
N LEU A 202 -8.59 10.27 3.20
CA LEU A 202 -9.30 11.02 2.15
C LEU A 202 -8.93 12.51 2.18
N TRP A 203 -8.87 13.14 3.38
CA TRP A 203 -8.46 14.54 3.51
C TRP A 203 -7.04 14.79 3.02
N ILE A 204 -6.08 13.92 3.35
CA ILE A 204 -4.71 14.00 2.87
C ILE A 204 -4.67 13.92 1.34
N SER A 205 -5.38 12.96 0.77
CA SER A 205 -5.49 12.72 -0.67
C SER A 205 -6.11 13.91 -1.41
N ALA A 206 -7.21 14.47 -0.87
CA ALA A 206 -7.90 15.62 -1.44
C ALA A 206 -7.03 16.88 -1.41
N ARG A 207 -6.30 17.14 -0.33
CA ARG A 207 -5.36 18.26 -0.23
C ARG A 207 -4.24 18.14 -1.27
N ALA A 208 -3.68 16.95 -1.44
CA ALA A 208 -2.64 16.73 -2.44
C ALA A 208 -3.17 16.94 -3.86
N GLU A 209 -4.38 16.44 -4.16
CA GLU A 209 -5.01 16.62 -5.46
C GLU A 209 -5.29 18.10 -5.80
N VAL A 210 -5.86 18.86 -4.85
CA VAL A 210 -6.13 20.30 -5.06
C VAL A 210 -4.82 21.09 -5.19
N ALA A 211 -3.80 20.76 -4.40
CA ALA A 211 -2.50 21.43 -4.48
C ALA A 211 -1.79 21.22 -5.84
N ARG A 212 -2.03 20.09 -6.53
CA ARG A 212 -1.46 19.83 -7.86
C ARG A 212 -2.08 20.70 -8.97
N ARG A 213 -3.25 21.30 -8.71
CA ARG A 213 -3.96 22.15 -9.69
C ARG A 213 -3.57 23.62 -9.60
N ALA A 214 -2.92 24.02 -8.49
CA ALA A 214 -2.46 25.38 -8.24
C ALA A 214 -1.09 25.64 -8.88
#